data_c956e9ccb39e347028f6b49b81f0eb57
#
_entry.id   c956e9ccb39e347028f6b49b81f0eb57
#
_cell.length_a   1.000
_cell.length_b   1.000
_cell.length_c   1.000
_cell.angle_alpha   90.00
_cell.angle_beta   90.00
_cell.angle_gamma   90.00
#
_symmetry.space_group_name_H-M   'P 1'
#
loop_
_entity.id
_entity.type
_entity.pdbx_description
1 polymer ?
#
loop_
_entity_poly.entity_id
_entity_poly.type
_entity_poly.pdbx_seq_one_letter_code
_entity_poly.pdbx_strand_id
1 'polypeptide(L)'
;MGNARLYEIMKEKEQIYAKEDFTEEDGIRASELEAEFAEMDGWNAESDAEQLLNGLGIPTELHYAQMADLNGSEKVKVLLAQALFGNPDILLLDEPTNHLDLDAIAWLEEFLINFENTVIVVSHDRYFLNKVCTHTADIDYGKIQLYAGNYDFWFESSQLLVKQMKEANKKKEEKIKELQEFISRFSANASKSKQATSRKKAWKRFSWMRSGLPAENIHILISVRTVRSVMRC
;
A
#
# COMPACT_ATOMS: atom_id res chain seq x y z
N MET A 1 -6.01 6.97 -21.08
CA MET A 1 -5.95 5.60 -21.56
C MET A 1 -5.04 4.80 -20.64
N GLY A 2 -5.43 3.59 -20.27
CA GLY A 2 -4.68 2.74 -19.32
C GLY A 2 -3.36 2.25 -19.89
N ASN A 3 -3.27 2.07 -21.21
CA ASN A 3 -2.05 1.67 -21.89
C ASN A 3 -1.76 2.63 -23.06
N ALA A 4 -0.79 3.52 -22.86
CA ALA A 4 -0.44 4.54 -23.87
C ALA A 4 0.09 3.89 -25.16
N ARG A 5 0.90 2.83 -25.04
CA ARG A 5 1.50 2.17 -26.19
C ARG A 5 0.44 1.47 -27.06
N LEU A 6 -0.50 0.78 -26.43
CA LEU A 6 -1.61 0.12 -27.13
C LEU A 6 -2.45 1.15 -27.93
N TYR A 7 -2.68 2.32 -27.34
CA TYR A 7 -3.40 3.39 -28.01
C TYR A 7 -2.64 3.98 -29.20
N GLU A 8 -1.33 4.16 -29.08
CA GLU A 8 -0.48 4.60 -30.19
C GLU A 8 -0.53 3.61 -31.34
N ILE A 9 -0.44 2.30 -31.04
CA ILE A 9 -0.54 1.23 -32.04
C ILE A 9 -1.90 1.30 -32.74
N MET A 10 -2.99 1.42 -32.01
CA MET A 10 -4.33 1.55 -32.60
C MET A 10 -4.41 2.73 -33.54
N LYS A 11 -3.94 3.90 -33.12
CA LYS A 11 -3.94 5.10 -33.96
C LYS A 11 -3.04 4.99 -35.21
N GLU A 12 -1.84 4.42 -35.06
CA GLU A 12 -0.92 4.23 -36.14
C GLU A 12 -1.50 3.25 -37.19
N LYS A 13 -2.13 2.17 -36.74
CA LYS A 13 -2.86 1.24 -37.61
C LYS A 13 -3.97 1.91 -38.34
N GLU A 14 -4.83 2.69 -37.68
CA GLU A 14 -5.91 3.45 -38.32
C GLU A 14 -5.38 4.40 -39.40
N GLN A 15 -4.27 5.09 -39.11
CA GLN A 15 -3.65 6.01 -40.09
C GLN A 15 -3.08 5.27 -41.30
N ILE A 16 -2.44 4.10 -41.08
CA ILE A 16 -1.88 3.31 -42.17
C ILE A 16 -3.00 2.76 -43.07
N TYR A 17 -4.06 2.20 -42.47
CA TYR A 17 -5.17 1.67 -43.27
C TYR A 17 -6.07 2.72 -43.91
N ALA A 18 -6.02 3.96 -43.44
CA ALA A 18 -6.75 5.08 -44.05
C ALA A 18 -6.01 5.72 -45.25
N LYS A 19 -4.77 5.30 -45.57
CA LYS A 19 -4.02 5.84 -46.71
C LYS A 19 -4.64 5.39 -48.03
N GLU A 20 -4.81 6.34 -48.97
CA GLU A 20 -5.24 6.04 -50.32
C GLU A 20 -4.15 5.32 -51.14
N ASP A 21 -2.87 5.70 -50.91
CA ASP A 21 -1.70 5.09 -51.51
C ASP A 21 -1.01 4.14 -50.51
N PHE A 22 -1.52 2.91 -50.39
CA PHE A 22 -0.96 1.88 -49.50
C PHE A 22 0.28 1.25 -50.17
N THR A 23 1.44 1.39 -49.54
CA THR A 23 2.73 0.89 -50.03
C THR A 23 3.10 -0.46 -49.43
N GLU A 24 4.11 -1.14 -50.01
CA GLU A 24 4.66 -2.38 -49.42
C GLU A 24 5.27 -2.13 -48.05
N GLU A 25 5.90 -0.97 -47.81
CA GLU A 25 6.43 -0.57 -46.48
C GLU A 25 5.32 -0.39 -45.47
N ASP A 26 4.17 0.17 -45.85
CA ASP A 26 2.98 0.28 -45.02
C ASP A 26 2.44 -1.12 -44.64
N GLY A 27 2.50 -2.09 -45.54
CA GLY A 27 2.12 -3.47 -45.29
C GLY A 27 3.00 -4.17 -44.26
N ILE A 28 4.33 -3.96 -44.36
CA ILE A 28 5.29 -4.49 -43.39
C ILE A 28 5.02 -3.87 -41.99
N ARG A 29 4.90 -2.53 -41.97
CA ARG A 29 4.65 -1.82 -40.71
C ARG A 29 3.33 -2.22 -40.05
N ALA A 30 2.27 -2.38 -40.84
CA ALA A 30 0.98 -2.86 -40.34
C ALA A 30 1.10 -4.25 -39.72
N SER A 31 1.86 -5.16 -40.33
CA SER A 31 2.08 -6.51 -39.79
C SER A 31 2.85 -6.49 -38.47
N GLU A 32 3.87 -5.62 -38.33
CA GLU A 32 4.59 -5.45 -37.08
C GLU A 32 3.67 -4.93 -35.98
N LEU A 33 2.84 -3.93 -36.27
CA LEU A 33 1.87 -3.37 -35.34
C LEU A 33 0.79 -4.37 -34.95
N GLU A 34 0.34 -5.21 -35.87
CA GLU A 34 -0.60 -6.32 -35.57
C GLU A 34 0.02 -7.33 -34.60
N ALA A 35 1.28 -7.70 -34.79
CA ALA A 35 1.98 -8.61 -33.92
C ALA A 35 2.13 -7.99 -32.50
N GLU A 36 2.58 -6.73 -32.41
CA GLU A 36 2.71 -6.02 -31.14
C GLU A 36 1.35 -5.85 -30.44
N PHE A 37 0.30 -5.55 -31.20
CA PHE A 37 -1.07 -5.44 -30.70
C PHE A 37 -1.59 -6.74 -30.11
N ALA A 38 -1.30 -7.87 -30.76
CA ALA A 38 -1.67 -9.19 -30.28
C ALA A 38 -0.89 -9.59 -29.01
N GLU A 39 0.43 -9.28 -28.94
CA GLU A 39 1.25 -9.53 -27.75
C GLU A 39 0.76 -8.76 -26.53
N MET A 40 0.18 -7.57 -26.73
CA MET A 40 -0.39 -6.73 -25.68
C MET A 40 -1.87 -7.04 -25.38
N ASP A 41 -2.41 -8.14 -25.87
CA ASP A 41 -3.81 -8.53 -25.76
C ASP A 41 -4.80 -7.45 -26.23
N GLY A 42 -4.41 -6.71 -27.26
CA GLY A 42 -5.14 -5.56 -27.75
C GLY A 42 -6.57 -5.86 -28.23
N TRP A 43 -6.84 -7.10 -28.66
CA TRP A 43 -8.15 -7.53 -29.12
C TRP A 43 -9.20 -7.55 -27.99
N ASN A 44 -8.78 -7.77 -26.76
CA ASN A 44 -9.65 -7.81 -25.58
C ASN A 44 -9.69 -6.45 -24.86
N ALA A 45 -8.82 -5.52 -25.21
CA ALA A 45 -8.61 -4.26 -24.49
C ALA A 45 -9.88 -3.41 -24.31
N GLU A 46 -10.75 -3.35 -25.30
CA GLU A 46 -12.02 -2.61 -25.21
C GLU A 46 -12.99 -3.30 -24.25
N SER A 47 -13.14 -4.62 -24.36
CA SER A 47 -13.98 -5.42 -23.47
C SER A 47 -13.49 -5.35 -22.03
N ASP A 48 -12.18 -5.41 -21.81
CA ASP A 48 -11.59 -5.32 -20.47
C ASP A 48 -11.82 -3.92 -19.86
N ALA A 49 -11.66 -2.87 -20.66
CA ALA A 49 -11.96 -1.52 -20.23
C ALA A 49 -13.44 -1.35 -19.86
N GLU A 50 -14.36 -1.90 -20.67
CA GLU A 50 -15.79 -1.87 -20.38
C GLU A 50 -16.13 -2.63 -19.09
N GLN A 51 -15.53 -3.78 -18.84
CA GLN A 51 -15.74 -4.54 -17.61
C GLN A 51 -15.28 -3.75 -16.37
N LEU A 52 -14.11 -3.10 -16.45
CA LEU A 52 -13.60 -2.25 -15.36
C LEU A 52 -14.51 -1.06 -15.10
N LEU A 53 -14.98 -0.37 -16.13
CA LEU A 53 -15.86 0.78 -16.01
C LEU A 53 -17.23 0.38 -15.44
N ASN A 54 -17.82 -0.70 -15.94
CA ASN A 54 -19.09 -1.24 -15.44
C ASN A 54 -18.98 -1.67 -13.98
N GLY A 55 -17.90 -2.37 -13.62
CA GLY A 55 -17.65 -2.80 -12.25
C GLY A 55 -17.52 -1.65 -11.26
N LEU A 56 -16.93 -0.53 -11.70
CA LEU A 56 -16.86 0.70 -10.91
C LEU A 56 -18.14 1.56 -10.96
N GLY A 57 -19.19 1.05 -11.60
CA GLY A 57 -20.49 1.73 -11.66
C GLY A 57 -20.51 2.95 -12.60
N ILE A 58 -19.72 2.93 -13.68
CA ILE A 58 -19.83 3.90 -14.77
C ILE A 58 -20.85 3.35 -15.79
N PRO A 59 -21.97 4.05 -16.04
CA PRO A 59 -22.97 3.62 -17.02
C PRO A 59 -22.40 3.50 -18.43
N THR A 60 -22.85 2.51 -19.19
CA THR A 60 -22.36 2.21 -20.54
C THR A 60 -22.49 3.42 -21.49
N GLU A 61 -23.49 4.28 -21.28
CA GLU A 61 -23.69 5.50 -22.08
C GLU A 61 -22.55 6.51 -21.93
N LEU A 62 -21.78 6.41 -20.83
CA LEU A 62 -20.66 7.29 -20.54
C LEU A 62 -19.30 6.72 -20.97
N HIS A 63 -19.22 5.47 -21.44
CA HIS A 63 -17.94 4.84 -21.80
C HIS A 63 -17.20 5.56 -22.93
N TYR A 64 -17.96 6.19 -23.82
CA TYR A 64 -17.40 6.98 -24.94
C TYR A 64 -17.46 8.49 -24.71
N ALA A 65 -17.88 8.93 -23.50
CA ALA A 65 -17.90 10.34 -23.14
C ALA A 65 -16.47 10.90 -22.95
N GLN A 66 -16.31 12.18 -23.18
CA GLN A 66 -15.04 12.83 -22.90
C GLN A 66 -14.88 13.06 -21.40
N MET A 67 -13.66 12.95 -20.89
CA MET A 67 -13.36 13.22 -19.48
C MET A 67 -13.83 14.60 -19.01
N ALA A 68 -13.93 15.59 -19.91
CA ALA A 68 -14.40 16.92 -19.59
C ALA A 68 -15.88 16.92 -19.17
N ASP A 69 -16.69 16.03 -19.76
CA ASP A 69 -18.14 15.96 -19.59
C ASP A 69 -18.56 15.17 -18.35
N LEU A 70 -17.64 14.40 -17.77
CA LEU A 70 -17.86 13.60 -16.57
C LEU A 70 -17.88 14.46 -15.30
N ASN A 71 -18.69 14.07 -14.32
CA ASN A 71 -18.65 14.69 -12.98
C ASN A 71 -17.38 14.24 -12.18
N GLY A 72 -17.17 14.86 -11.00
CA GLY A 72 -15.98 14.61 -10.20
C GLY A 72 -15.83 13.15 -9.74
N SER A 73 -16.93 12.52 -9.31
CA SER A 73 -16.92 11.12 -8.86
C SER A 73 -16.67 10.17 -10.04
N GLU A 74 -17.31 10.38 -11.18
CA GLU A 74 -17.10 9.59 -12.39
C GLU A 74 -15.64 9.69 -12.88
N LYS A 75 -15.05 10.88 -12.83
CA LYS A 75 -13.60 11.07 -13.17
C LYS A 75 -12.70 10.22 -12.29
N VAL A 76 -12.96 10.18 -10.98
CA VAL A 76 -12.16 9.35 -10.06
C VAL A 76 -12.30 7.87 -10.39
N LYS A 77 -13.53 7.40 -10.65
CA LYS A 77 -13.80 6.01 -11.05
C LYS A 77 -13.08 5.63 -12.35
N VAL A 78 -13.09 6.51 -13.36
CA VAL A 78 -12.38 6.29 -14.64
C VAL A 78 -10.86 6.27 -14.44
N LEU A 79 -10.31 7.15 -13.60
CA LEU A 79 -8.87 7.12 -13.27
C LEU A 79 -8.49 5.84 -12.52
N LEU A 80 -9.36 5.34 -11.64
CA LEU A 80 -9.16 4.06 -10.99
C LEU A 80 -9.19 2.91 -12.03
N ALA A 81 -10.19 2.86 -12.90
CA ALA A 81 -10.23 1.90 -14.00
C ALA A 81 -8.95 1.93 -14.86
N GLN A 82 -8.44 3.13 -15.14
CA GLN A 82 -7.18 3.31 -15.85
C GLN A 82 -5.99 2.67 -15.12
N ALA A 83 -5.92 2.80 -13.79
CA ALA A 83 -4.85 2.22 -12.98
C ALA A 83 -4.92 0.69 -12.92
N LEU A 84 -6.13 0.13 -12.96
CA LEU A 84 -6.38 -1.32 -12.93
C LEU A 84 -6.19 -2.00 -14.30
N PHE A 85 -6.24 -1.23 -15.39
CA PHE A 85 -6.20 -1.74 -16.74
C PHE A 85 -4.83 -2.31 -17.11
N GLY A 86 -4.81 -3.44 -17.82
CA GLY A 86 -3.59 -4.04 -18.36
C GLY A 86 -2.80 -4.87 -17.35
N ASN A 87 -3.41 -5.27 -16.23
CA ASN A 87 -2.82 -6.14 -15.22
C ASN A 87 -1.39 -5.74 -14.79
N PRO A 88 -1.19 -4.54 -14.22
CA PRO A 88 0.15 -4.04 -13.87
C PRO A 88 0.86 -4.94 -12.85
N ASP A 89 2.18 -5.07 -12.94
CA ASP A 89 2.99 -5.85 -11.99
C ASP A 89 2.89 -5.32 -10.56
N ILE A 90 2.77 -4.01 -10.40
CA ILE A 90 2.65 -3.33 -9.11
C ILE A 90 1.54 -2.29 -9.21
N LEU A 91 0.54 -2.43 -8.37
CA LEU A 91 -0.58 -1.51 -8.25
C LEU A 91 -0.47 -0.71 -6.95
N LEU A 92 -0.44 0.62 -7.05
CA LEU A 92 -0.39 1.54 -5.92
C LEU A 92 -1.72 2.29 -5.82
N LEU A 93 -2.44 2.10 -4.73
CA LEU A 93 -3.74 2.72 -4.48
C LEU A 93 -3.70 3.56 -3.21
N ASP A 94 -4.07 4.82 -3.32
CA ASP A 94 -4.21 5.74 -2.20
C ASP A 94 -5.68 6.11 -2.03
N GLU A 95 -6.28 5.71 -0.90
CA GLU A 95 -7.69 5.90 -0.55
C GLU A 95 -8.66 5.50 -1.68
N PRO A 96 -8.56 4.28 -2.25
CA PRO A 96 -9.31 3.90 -3.46
C PRO A 96 -10.81 3.79 -3.25
N THR A 97 -11.27 3.68 -2.01
CA THR A 97 -12.70 3.61 -1.65
C THR A 97 -13.38 4.98 -1.62
N ASN A 98 -12.60 6.07 -1.62
CA ASN A 98 -13.17 7.41 -1.64
C ASN A 98 -13.95 7.65 -2.93
N HIS A 99 -15.14 8.23 -2.80
CA HIS A 99 -16.05 8.53 -3.91
C HIS A 99 -16.67 7.32 -4.63
N LEU A 100 -16.47 6.10 -4.12
CA LEU A 100 -17.14 4.90 -4.59
C LEU A 100 -18.44 4.66 -3.80
N ASP A 101 -19.47 4.13 -4.47
CA ASP A 101 -20.64 3.56 -3.82
C ASP A 101 -20.36 2.14 -3.31
N LEU A 102 -21.28 1.58 -2.54
CA LEU A 102 -21.09 0.28 -1.91
C LEU A 102 -20.91 -0.86 -2.91
N ASP A 103 -21.57 -0.79 -4.06
CA ASP A 103 -21.46 -1.82 -5.09
C ASP A 103 -20.11 -1.77 -5.79
N ALA A 104 -19.59 -0.56 -6.10
CA ALA A 104 -18.25 -0.37 -6.66
C ALA A 104 -17.17 -0.76 -5.66
N ILE A 105 -17.33 -0.51 -4.35
CA ILE A 105 -16.40 -0.97 -3.33
C ILE A 105 -16.38 -2.49 -3.28
N ALA A 106 -17.54 -3.15 -3.26
CA ALA A 106 -17.64 -4.60 -3.22
C ALA A 106 -17.00 -5.24 -4.47
N TRP A 107 -17.21 -4.65 -5.63
CA TRP A 107 -16.56 -5.09 -6.86
C TRP A 107 -15.04 -4.90 -6.82
N LEU A 108 -14.56 -3.74 -6.33
CA LEU A 108 -13.12 -3.47 -6.21
C LEU A 108 -12.45 -4.44 -5.23
N GLU A 109 -13.10 -4.77 -4.11
CA GLU A 109 -12.63 -5.78 -3.16
C GLU A 109 -12.44 -7.13 -3.86
N GLU A 110 -13.44 -7.60 -4.61
CA GLU A 110 -13.39 -8.86 -5.34
C GLU A 110 -12.30 -8.84 -6.43
N PHE A 111 -12.20 -7.74 -7.17
CA PHE A 111 -11.14 -7.55 -8.16
C PHE A 111 -9.75 -7.66 -7.52
N LEU A 112 -9.50 -6.96 -6.42
CA LEU A 112 -8.20 -6.97 -5.74
C LEU A 112 -7.90 -8.31 -5.05
N ILE A 113 -8.93 -9.05 -4.59
CA ILE A 113 -8.77 -10.40 -4.05
C ILE A 113 -8.30 -11.37 -5.13
N ASN A 114 -8.74 -11.20 -6.37
CA ASN A 114 -8.37 -12.05 -7.50
C ASN A 114 -7.16 -11.53 -8.28
N PHE A 115 -6.66 -10.35 -7.97
CA PHE A 115 -5.51 -9.76 -8.64
C PHE A 115 -4.24 -10.53 -8.32
N GLU A 116 -3.52 -10.99 -9.36
CA GLU A 116 -2.39 -11.92 -9.19
C GLU A 116 -1.08 -11.23 -8.81
N ASN A 117 -0.93 -9.94 -9.11
CA ASN A 117 0.30 -9.20 -8.89
C ASN A 117 0.33 -8.44 -7.56
N THR A 118 1.36 -7.66 -7.32
CA THR A 118 1.54 -6.93 -6.06
C THR A 118 0.63 -5.72 -5.97
N VAL A 119 -0.16 -5.64 -4.89
CA VAL A 119 -1.00 -4.47 -4.58
C VAL A 119 -0.51 -3.82 -3.30
N ILE A 120 -0.30 -2.52 -3.32
CA ILE A 120 -0.02 -1.69 -2.15
C ILE A 120 -1.16 -0.69 -2.00
N VAL A 121 -1.87 -0.78 -0.87
CA VAL A 121 -3.04 0.07 -0.58
C VAL A 121 -2.77 0.91 0.65
N VAL A 122 -3.07 2.19 0.56
CA VAL A 122 -3.21 3.10 1.72
C VAL A 122 -4.70 3.41 1.86
N SER A 123 -5.30 3.14 3.03
CA SER A 123 -6.70 3.47 3.29
C SER A 123 -6.97 3.61 4.79
N HIS A 124 -7.97 4.43 5.12
CA HIS A 124 -8.55 4.54 6.45
C HIS A 124 -9.72 3.58 6.67
N ASP A 125 -10.20 2.92 5.62
CA ASP A 125 -11.26 1.92 5.69
C ASP A 125 -10.73 0.57 6.19
N ARG A 126 -10.93 0.30 7.48
CA ARG A 126 -10.47 -0.93 8.13
C ARG A 126 -11.16 -2.17 7.56
N TYR A 127 -12.43 -2.06 7.17
CA TYR A 127 -13.18 -3.18 6.63
C TYR A 127 -12.59 -3.60 5.28
N PHE A 128 -12.36 -2.64 4.41
CA PHE A 128 -11.71 -2.84 3.13
C PHE A 128 -10.31 -3.46 3.29
N LEU A 129 -9.47 -2.89 4.18
CA LEU A 129 -8.12 -3.41 4.43
C LEU A 129 -8.15 -4.84 4.97
N ASN A 130 -9.05 -5.16 5.89
CA ASN A 130 -9.18 -6.51 6.44
C ASN A 130 -9.58 -7.55 5.39
N LYS A 131 -10.38 -7.15 4.41
CA LYS A 131 -10.89 -8.04 3.38
C LYS A 131 -9.89 -8.30 2.26
N VAL A 132 -9.17 -7.26 1.84
CA VAL A 132 -8.29 -7.30 0.67
C VAL A 132 -6.86 -7.70 1.03
N CYS A 133 -6.38 -7.33 2.21
CA CYS A 133 -4.96 -7.31 2.52
C CYS A 133 -4.49 -8.53 3.30
N THR A 134 -3.35 -9.08 2.88
CA THR A 134 -2.70 -10.24 3.51
C THR A 134 -1.54 -9.83 4.43
N HIS A 135 -1.01 -8.64 4.25
CA HIS A 135 0.09 -8.09 5.03
C HIS A 135 -0.19 -6.62 5.36
N THR A 136 0.31 -6.17 6.50
CA THR A 136 0.23 -4.77 6.93
C THR A 136 1.63 -4.22 7.13
N ALA A 137 1.96 -3.12 6.46
CA ALA A 137 3.21 -2.39 6.65
C ALA A 137 2.96 -1.17 7.54
N ASP A 138 3.62 -1.13 8.67
CA ASP A 138 3.58 -0.03 9.63
C ASP A 138 4.80 0.86 9.42
N ILE A 139 4.57 2.15 9.19
CA ILE A 139 5.63 3.14 9.00
C ILE A 139 5.68 4.02 10.22
N ASP A 140 6.70 3.81 11.05
CA ASP A 140 6.91 4.55 12.28
C ASP A 140 8.39 4.92 12.46
N TYR A 141 8.67 6.15 12.94
CA TYR A 141 10.03 6.68 13.15
C TYR A 141 11.00 6.47 11.97
N GLY A 142 10.51 6.59 10.73
CA GLY A 142 11.33 6.39 9.54
C GLY A 142 11.74 4.92 9.30
N LYS A 143 11.05 3.98 9.93
CA LYS A 143 11.21 2.54 9.73
C LYS A 143 9.92 1.96 9.19
N ILE A 144 10.07 0.95 8.34
CA ILE A 144 8.95 0.17 7.82
C ILE A 144 9.02 -1.19 8.49
N GLN A 145 7.93 -1.59 9.14
CA GLN A 145 7.79 -2.91 9.75
C GLN A 145 6.64 -3.66 9.10
N LEU A 146 6.93 -4.81 8.52
CA LEU A 146 5.94 -5.64 7.84
C LEU A 146 5.40 -6.71 8.79
N TYR A 147 4.08 -6.81 8.86
CA TYR A 147 3.35 -7.81 9.62
C TYR A 147 2.62 -8.74 8.64
N ALA A 148 2.80 -10.05 8.81
CA ALA A 148 2.03 -11.04 8.08
C ALA A 148 0.64 -11.16 8.73
N GLY A 149 -0.35 -10.55 8.14
CA GLY A 149 -1.74 -10.48 8.62
C GLY A 149 -2.42 -9.20 8.14
N ASN A 150 -3.75 -9.17 8.29
CA ASN A 150 -4.58 -8.02 7.96
C ASN A 150 -4.50 -6.92 9.04
N TYR A 151 -5.30 -5.87 8.87
CA TYR A 151 -5.35 -4.73 9.80
C TYR A 151 -5.65 -5.15 11.24
N ASP A 152 -6.62 -6.04 11.49
CA ASP A 152 -7.00 -6.45 12.85
C ASP A 152 -5.87 -7.20 13.53
N PHE A 153 -5.18 -8.10 12.83
CA PHE A 153 -4.00 -8.78 13.35
C PHE A 153 -2.89 -7.80 13.75
N TRP A 154 -2.60 -6.82 12.89
CA TRP A 154 -1.64 -5.77 13.20
C TRP A 154 -2.07 -4.96 14.43
N PHE A 155 -3.34 -4.56 14.50
CA PHE A 155 -3.87 -3.75 15.58
C PHE A 155 -3.76 -4.47 16.95
N GLU A 156 -4.17 -5.73 17.03
CA GLU A 156 -4.05 -6.54 18.24
C GLU A 156 -2.57 -6.75 18.64
N SER A 157 -1.72 -7.06 17.66
CA SER A 157 -0.29 -7.26 17.89
C SER A 157 0.40 -5.97 18.36
N SER A 158 0.07 -4.84 17.77
CA SER A 158 0.60 -3.53 18.17
C SER A 158 0.17 -3.13 19.57
N GLN A 159 -1.09 -3.36 19.93
CA GLN A 159 -1.61 -3.12 21.29
C GLN A 159 -0.88 -3.97 22.33
N LEU A 160 -0.64 -5.25 22.03
CA LEU A 160 0.10 -6.13 22.91
C LEU A 160 1.55 -5.64 23.12
N LEU A 161 2.22 -5.24 22.05
CA LEU A 161 3.58 -4.68 22.11
C LEU A 161 3.62 -3.39 22.95
N VAL A 162 2.68 -2.47 22.74
CA VAL A 162 2.57 -1.23 23.54
C VAL A 162 2.36 -1.55 25.02
N LYS A 163 1.51 -2.53 25.35
CA LYS A 163 1.29 -2.97 26.73
C LYS A 163 2.57 -3.53 27.34
N GLN A 164 3.27 -4.42 26.63
CA GLN A 164 4.53 -4.99 27.08
C GLN A 164 5.61 -3.91 27.28
N MET A 165 5.71 -2.94 26.38
CA MET A 165 6.62 -1.81 26.51
C MET A 165 6.29 -0.94 27.73
N LYS A 166 5.02 -0.64 27.98
CA LYS A 166 4.58 0.11 29.16
C LYS A 166 4.94 -0.62 30.47
N GLU A 167 4.69 -1.93 30.54
CA GLU A 167 5.05 -2.76 31.70
C GLU A 167 6.57 -2.82 31.90
N ALA A 168 7.34 -3.00 30.81
CA ALA A 168 8.80 -2.99 30.89
C ALA A 168 9.35 -1.63 31.33
N ASN A 169 8.77 -0.54 30.84
CA ASN A 169 9.15 0.81 31.23
C ASN A 169 8.81 1.08 32.71
N LYS A 170 7.63 0.67 33.16
CA LYS A 170 7.25 0.78 34.58
C LYS A 170 8.25 0.06 35.50
N LYS A 171 8.63 -1.18 35.14
CA LYS A 171 9.66 -1.94 35.90
C LYS A 171 11.02 -1.23 35.89
N LYS A 172 11.39 -0.59 34.77
CA LYS A 172 12.62 0.21 34.69
C LYS A 172 12.54 1.46 35.57
N GLU A 173 11.41 2.15 35.58
CA GLU A 173 11.19 3.34 36.43
C GLU A 173 11.24 2.99 37.93
N GLU A 174 10.60 1.92 38.32
CA GLU A 174 10.68 1.40 39.71
C GLU A 174 12.14 1.12 40.08
N LYS A 175 12.88 0.47 39.19
CA LYS A 175 14.32 0.19 39.40
C LYS A 175 15.18 1.44 39.52
N ILE A 176 14.90 2.44 38.68
CA ILE A 176 15.57 3.75 38.74
C ILE A 176 15.30 4.43 40.08
N LYS A 177 14.04 4.39 40.52
CA LYS A 177 13.63 4.97 41.81
C LYS A 177 14.33 4.28 43.00
N GLU A 178 14.34 2.94 43.03
CA GLU A 178 15.07 2.16 44.05
C GLU A 178 16.57 2.55 44.07
N LEU A 179 17.20 2.66 42.88
CA LEU A 179 18.62 3.03 42.81
C LEU A 179 18.86 4.45 43.30
N GLN A 180 17.97 5.42 42.99
CA GLN A 180 18.04 6.79 43.48
C GLN A 180 17.90 6.87 44.99
N GLU A 181 16.90 6.18 45.55
CA GLU A 181 16.70 6.12 47.01
C GLU A 181 17.91 5.51 47.74
N PHE A 182 18.47 4.42 47.18
CA PHE A 182 19.68 3.84 47.72
C PHE A 182 20.87 4.79 47.71
N ILE A 183 21.11 5.46 46.57
CA ILE A 183 22.19 6.42 46.38
C ILE A 183 22.03 7.60 47.37
N SER A 184 20.81 8.15 47.54
CA SER A 184 20.54 9.24 48.48
C SER A 184 20.82 8.84 49.96
N ARG A 185 20.40 7.65 50.36
CA ARG A 185 20.56 7.15 51.77
C ARG A 185 22.03 6.84 52.10
N PHE A 186 22.82 6.37 51.15
CA PHE A 186 24.15 5.83 51.45
C PHE A 186 25.31 6.60 50.83
N SER A 187 25.03 7.72 50.13
CA SER A 187 26.09 8.57 49.50
C SER A 187 27.03 9.19 50.55
N ALA A 188 26.56 9.48 51.76
CA ALA A 188 27.31 10.06 52.85
C ALA A 188 28.03 9.05 53.76
N ASN A 189 27.82 7.75 53.58
CA ASN A 189 28.36 6.71 54.44
C ASN A 189 29.61 6.09 53.87
N ALA A 190 30.80 6.34 54.50
CA ALA A 190 32.11 5.91 54.01
C ALA A 190 32.24 4.39 53.79
N SER A 191 31.61 3.55 54.63
CA SER A 191 31.67 2.08 54.52
C SER A 191 30.90 1.54 53.32
N LYS A 192 29.90 2.26 52.82
CA LYS A 192 29.03 1.84 51.68
C LYS A 192 29.26 2.66 50.39
N SER A 193 30.25 3.56 50.41
CA SER A 193 30.60 4.45 49.29
C SER A 193 30.89 3.71 48.00
N LYS A 194 31.62 2.58 48.04
CA LYS A 194 31.93 1.75 46.87
C LYS A 194 30.67 1.16 46.24
N GLN A 195 29.70 0.73 47.07
CA GLN A 195 28.41 0.19 46.59
C GLN A 195 27.52 1.29 46.02
N ALA A 196 27.51 2.48 46.61
CA ALA A 196 26.79 3.65 46.08
C ALA A 196 27.36 4.09 44.70
N THR A 197 28.69 4.04 44.54
CA THR A 197 29.34 4.37 43.25
C THR A 197 28.99 3.35 42.17
N SER A 198 28.97 2.05 42.47
CA SER A 198 28.55 0.99 41.56
C SER A 198 27.09 1.17 41.11
N ARG A 199 26.19 1.47 42.03
CA ARG A 199 24.76 1.71 41.75
C ARG A 199 24.54 3.04 40.99
N LYS A 200 25.37 4.07 41.20
CA LYS A 200 25.36 5.30 40.44
C LYS A 200 25.74 5.06 38.95
N LYS A 201 26.68 4.16 38.70
CA LYS A 201 26.99 3.71 37.29
C LYS A 201 25.79 2.99 36.68
N ALA A 202 25.14 2.08 37.40
CA ALA A 202 23.94 1.39 36.92
C ALA A 202 22.80 2.37 36.65
N TRP A 203 22.55 3.32 37.54
CA TRP A 203 21.53 4.38 37.35
C TRP A 203 21.80 5.21 36.08
N LYS A 204 23.04 5.66 35.83
CA LYS A 204 23.39 6.38 34.60
C LYS A 204 23.09 5.56 33.34
N ARG A 205 23.35 4.26 33.35
CA ARG A 205 23.06 3.35 32.24
C ARG A 205 21.56 3.23 31.99
N PHE A 206 20.75 3.13 33.02
CA PHE A 206 19.28 3.06 32.91
C PHE A 206 18.65 4.40 32.52
N SER A 207 19.17 5.54 33.02
CA SER A 207 18.66 6.87 32.68
C SER A 207 18.89 7.24 31.21
N TRP A 208 19.99 6.76 30.59
CA TRP A 208 20.27 6.97 29.17
C TRP A 208 19.30 6.19 28.27
N MET A 209 18.79 5.03 28.69
CA MET A 209 17.81 4.25 27.95
C MET A 209 16.38 4.84 27.97
N ARG A 210 16.15 5.90 28.78
CA ARG A 210 14.85 6.56 28.92
C ARG A 210 14.52 7.55 27.79
N SER A 211 15.50 7.94 26.99
CA SER A 211 15.35 8.92 25.90
C SER A 211 14.70 8.40 24.62
N GLY A 212 14.22 7.14 24.63
CA GLY A 212 13.60 6.49 23.48
C GLY A 212 12.09 6.18 23.64
N LEU A 213 11.35 7.01 24.40
CA LEU A 213 9.88 6.87 24.44
C LEU A 213 9.27 7.51 23.19
N PRO A 214 8.39 6.80 22.50
CA PRO A 214 7.67 7.34 21.36
C PRO A 214 6.77 8.52 21.77
N ALA A 215 6.86 9.63 21.05
CA ALA A 215 5.80 10.61 20.99
C ALA A 215 4.57 9.99 20.32
N GLU A 216 3.39 10.53 20.51
CA GLU A 216 2.16 10.07 19.85
C GLU A 216 2.38 9.96 18.33
N ASN A 217 2.23 8.73 17.81
CA ASN A 217 2.62 8.39 16.46
C ASN A 217 1.46 8.48 15.49
N ILE A 218 1.72 9.11 14.35
CA ILE A 218 0.89 8.94 13.16
C ILE A 218 1.37 7.64 12.51
N HIS A 219 0.59 6.57 12.68
CA HIS A 219 0.82 5.32 11.96
C HIS A 219 0.26 5.47 10.54
N ILE A 220 1.14 5.45 9.54
CA ILE A 220 0.71 5.31 8.14
C ILE A 220 0.70 3.81 7.87
N LEU A 221 -0.50 3.24 7.70
CA LEU A 221 -0.66 1.84 7.38
C LEU A 221 -0.71 1.68 5.88
N ILE A 222 0.24 0.96 5.36
CA ILE A 222 0.27 0.52 3.97
C ILE A 222 0.00 -0.97 3.98
N SER A 223 -1.05 -1.39 3.31
CA SER A 223 -1.33 -2.81 3.18
C SER A 223 -0.73 -3.36 1.91
N VAL A 224 -0.06 -4.48 2.01
CA VAL A 224 0.62 -5.13 0.90
C VAL A 224 0.00 -6.50 0.69
N ARG A 225 -0.47 -6.75 -0.52
CA ARG A 225 -0.79 -8.09 -0.97
C ARG A 225 0.34 -8.58 -1.88
N THR A 226 1.07 -9.59 -1.43
CA THR A 226 2.06 -10.27 -2.25
C THR A 226 1.50 -11.63 -2.63
N VAL A 227 1.18 -11.83 -3.89
CA VAL A 227 0.91 -13.17 -4.39
C VAL A 227 2.25 -13.85 -4.62
N ARG A 228 2.44 -15.04 -4.05
CA ARG A 228 3.61 -15.85 -4.33
C ARG A 228 3.61 -16.15 -5.82
N SER A 229 4.62 -15.70 -6.54
CA SER A 229 4.94 -16.28 -7.83
C SER A 229 5.19 -17.78 -7.60
N VAL A 230 4.30 -18.61 -8.06
CA VAL A 230 4.56 -20.04 -8.20
C VAL A 230 5.64 -20.12 -9.27
N MET A 231 6.89 -20.31 -8.87
CA MET A 231 7.92 -20.77 -9.79
C MET A 231 7.40 -22.09 -10.36
N ARG A 232 6.95 -22.06 -11.61
CA ARG A 232 6.85 -23.28 -12.41
C ARG A 232 8.29 -23.67 -12.77
N CYS A 233 8.78 -24.73 -12.12
CA CYS A 233 9.91 -25.50 -12.62
C CYS A 233 9.54 -26.19 -13.94
#